data_89dd7ff3b594d850505f9459ba8434b4
#
_entry.id   89dd7ff3b594d850505f9459ba8434b4
#
_cell.length_a   1.000
_cell.length_b   1.000
_cell.length_c   1.000
_cell.angle_alpha   90.00
_cell.angle_beta   90.00
_cell.angle_gamma   90.00
#
_symmetry.space_group_name_H-M   'P 1'
#
loop_
_entity.id
_entity.type
_entity.pdbx_description
1 polymer ?
#
loop_
_entity_poly.entity_id
_entity_poly.type
_entity_poly.pdbx_seq_one_letter_code
_entity_poly.pdbx_strand_id
1 'polypeptide(L)'
;MLLALLGSAAHAQDTQPLPASTITAPGIATIATAPDRAEFWLYYKLTGTTLQEAAPKVKTTEVSVLRLLKDREIAPFETIVTAPNIPDANAMVVTFALRLQFTIGRLATGVDEPVLRLAELCDAMRGVAKDTSALLTGPVLKVSQKDSFERSAIIRAMENALPHAEAAAQAMSSRIDTILDVRVVEVSWNQDPEYAADQPDSERAACVAKVEVVYVLE
;
A
#
# COMPACT_ATOMS: atom_id res chain seq x y z
N MET A 1 -6.60 -80.09 -30.26
CA MET A 1 -5.29 -79.79 -29.67
C MET A 1 -5.13 -78.24 -29.75
N LEU A 2 -5.42 -77.53 -28.66
CA LEU A 2 -5.48 -76.07 -28.62
C LEU A 2 -4.26 -75.61 -27.84
N LEU A 3 -3.33 -74.85 -28.44
CA LEU A 3 -2.17 -74.26 -27.81
C LEU A 3 -2.60 -72.89 -27.28
N ALA A 4 -2.56 -72.70 -25.97
CA ALA A 4 -2.74 -71.43 -25.34
C ALA A 4 -1.37 -70.73 -25.22
N LEU A 5 -1.21 -69.58 -25.89
CA LEU A 5 -0.07 -68.66 -25.73
C LEU A 5 -0.34 -67.74 -24.49
N LEU A 6 0.39 -67.99 -23.44
CA LEU A 6 0.48 -67.08 -22.29
C LEU A 6 1.44 -65.92 -22.61
N GLY A 7 0.86 -64.78 -22.92
CA GLY A 7 1.62 -63.53 -23.04
C GLY A 7 1.95 -62.97 -21.63
N SER A 8 3.22 -62.95 -21.25
CA SER A 8 3.70 -62.24 -20.08
C SER A 8 3.65 -60.73 -20.34
N ALA A 9 2.73 -60.03 -19.70
CA ALA A 9 2.74 -58.58 -19.61
C ALA A 9 3.84 -58.18 -18.62
N ALA A 10 4.94 -57.68 -19.17
CA ALA A 10 5.94 -56.98 -18.35
C ALA A 10 5.30 -55.69 -17.79
N HIS A 11 5.05 -55.69 -16.50
CA HIS A 11 4.69 -54.44 -15.78
C HIS A 11 5.96 -53.57 -15.76
N ALA A 12 5.96 -52.51 -16.56
CA ALA A 12 6.87 -51.40 -16.38
C ALA A 12 6.53 -50.82 -15.00
N GLN A 13 7.38 -51.02 -14.00
CA GLN A 13 7.36 -50.28 -12.75
C GLN A 13 7.61 -48.82 -13.11
N ASP A 14 6.57 -48.02 -13.01
CA ASP A 14 6.69 -46.56 -12.95
C ASP A 14 7.59 -46.25 -11.75
N THR A 15 8.86 -46.04 -12.02
CA THR A 15 9.80 -45.48 -11.04
C THR A 15 9.35 -44.05 -10.77
N GLN A 16 8.46 -43.86 -9.78
CA GLN A 16 8.22 -42.53 -9.23
C GLN A 16 9.59 -41.94 -8.87
N PRO A 17 9.93 -40.75 -9.40
CA PRO A 17 11.17 -40.10 -9.03
C PRO A 17 11.16 -39.93 -7.49
N LEU A 18 12.24 -40.35 -6.85
CA LEU A 18 12.43 -40.12 -5.43
C LEU A 18 12.18 -38.63 -5.15
N PRO A 19 11.43 -38.30 -4.08
CA PRO A 19 11.22 -36.90 -3.72
C PRO A 19 12.59 -36.23 -3.59
N ALA A 20 12.81 -35.17 -4.36
CA ALA A 20 14.04 -34.39 -4.27
C ALA A 20 14.23 -33.94 -2.83
N SER A 21 15.44 -34.06 -2.29
CA SER A 21 15.77 -33.51 -0.97
C SER A 21 15.57 -32.01 -1.04
N THR A 22 14.82 -31.45 -0.11
CA THR A 22 14.51 -30.02 -0.08
C THR A 22 14.87 -29.41 1.26
N ILE A 23 15.17 -28.12 1.25
CA ILE A 23 15.37 -27.31 2.45
C ILE A 23 14.51 -26.06 2.37
N THR A 24 13.93 -25.66 3.49
CA THR A 24 13.18 -24.40 3.60
C THR A 24 13.98 -23.40 4.42
N ALA A 25 14.19 -22.22 3.88
CA ALA A 25 14.87 -21.13 4.57
C ALA A 25 13.97 -19.89 4.66
N PRO A 26 13.89 -19.26 5.85
CA PRO A 26 13.19 -17.99 6.01
C PRO A 26 14.07 -16.84 5.50
N GLY A 27 13.43 -15.85 4.90
CA GLY A 27 14.05 -14.59 4.53
C GLY A 27 13.22 -13.41 5.02
N ILE A 28 13.90 -12.38 5.50
CA ILE A 28 13.29 -11.14 5.97
C ILE A 28 14.05 -9.97 5.37
N ALA A 29 13.31 -8.98 4.87
CA ALA A 29 13.89 -7.72 4.41
C ALA A 29 13.02 -6.52 4.81
N THR A 30 13.70 -5.40 5.04
CA THR A 30 13.07 -4.11 5.33
C THR A 30 13.54 -3.08 4.31
N ILE A 31 12.59 -2.37 3.70
CA ILE A 31 12.87 -1.23 2.82
C ILE A 31 12.24 0.01 3.41
N ALA A 32 13.08 0.97 3.80
CA ALA A 32 12.62 2.26 4.26
C ALA A 32 12.43 3.23 3.09
N THR A 33 11.39 4.06 3.17
CA THR A 33 11.11 5.13 2.21
C THR A 33 10.49 6.32 2.93
N ALA A 34 10.57 7.49 2.31
CA ALA A 34 9.89 8.67 2.81
C ALA A 34 8.54 8.87 2.11
N PRO A 35 7.52 9.42 2.79
CA PRO A 35 6.28 9.84 2.15
C PRO A 35 6.54 10.87 1.06
N ASP A 36 5.76 10.82 -0.01
CA ASP A 36 5.84 11.72 -1.16
C ASP A 36 4.50 12.35 -1.53
N ARG A 37 3.45 12.05 -0.76
CA ARG A 37 2.10 12.59 -0.92
C ARG A 37 1.53 13.06 0.41
N ALA A 38 0.69 14.08 0.33
CA ALA A 38 -0.14 14.56 1.43
C ALA A 38 -1.61 14.47 1.05
N GLU A 39 -2.43 13.95 1.95
CA GLU A 39 -3.87 13.84 1.79
C GLU A 39 -4.57 14.72 2.81
N PHE A 40 -5.57 15.47 2.36
CA PHE A 40 -6.43 16.31 3.18
C PHE A 40 -7.88 15.95 2.95
N TRP A 41 -8.68 16.09 4.00
CA TRP A 41 -10.12 15.89 3.93
C TRP A 41 -10.82 17.17 4.35
N LEU A 42 -11.76 17.63 3.52
CA LEU A 42 -12.67 18.73 3.80
C LEU A 42 -14.07 18.17 4.03
N TYR A 43 -14.54 18.21 5.25
CA TYR A 43 -15.87 17.73 5.62
C TYR A 43 -16.86 18.87 5.61
N TYR A 44 -18.01 18.63 4.99
CA TYR A 44 -19.09 19.60 4.84
C TYR A 44 -20.38 19.09 5.47
N LYS A 45 -21.08 20.01 6.11
CA LYS A 45 -22.43 19.84 6.60
C LYS A 45 -23.32 20.89 5.94
N LEU A 46 -24.11 20.50 4.95
CA LEU A 46 -24.98 21.37 4.19
C LEU A 46 -26.41 21.29 4.71
N THR A 47 -27.00 22.42 4.97
CA THR A 47 -28.39 22.55 5.46
C THR A 47 -29.27 23.18 4.41
N GLY A 48 -30.56 22.84 4.41
CA GLY A 48 -31.61 23.45 3.60
C GLY A 48 -32.92 23.46 4.35
N THR A 49 -33.95 24.10 3.81
CA THR A 49 -35.34 23.98 4.31
C THR A 49 -35.92 22.62 3.94
N THR A 50 -35.36 22.03 2.87
CA THR A 50 -35.64 20.63 2.43
C THR A 50 -34.36 19.95 2.01
N LEU A 51 -34.37 18.60 1.95
CA LEU A 51 -33.27 17.83 1.39
C LEU A 51 -33.07 18.11 -0.10
N GLN A 52 -34.11 18.44 -0.84
CA GLN A 52 -34.02 18.82 -2.25
C GLN A 52 -33.26 20.13 -2.47
N GLU A 53 -33.27 21.03 -1.49
CA GLU A 53 -32.44 22.26 -1.52
C GLU A 53 -30.99 21.99 -1.03
N ALA A 54 -30.81 21.09 -0.08
CA ALA A 54 -29.48 20.76 0.47
C ALA A 54 -28.63 19.96 -0.52
N ALA A 55 -29.19 18.96 -1.21
CA ALA A 55 -28.45 18.05 -2.05
C ALA A 55 -27.71 18.71 -3.24
N PRO A 56 -28.29 19.64 -4.01
CA PRO A 56 -27.57 20.32 -5.11
C PRO A 56 -26.36 21.15 -4.62
N LYS A 57 -26.37 21.60 -3.37
CA LYS A 57 -25.26 22.38 -2.77
C LYS A 57 -23.96 21.58 -2.74
N VAL A 58 -24.02 20.25 -2.72
CA VAL A 58 -22.82 19.37 -2.79
C VAL A 58 -22.00 19.72 -4.04
N LYS A 59 -22.64 19.73 -5.22
CA LYS A 59 -21.95 20.03 -6.48
C LYS A 59 -21.44 21.46 -6.53
N THR A 60 -22.22 22.41 -6.04
CA THR A 60 -21.82 23.83 -5.98
C THR A 60 -20.62 24.01 -5.07
N THR A 61 -20.60 23.34 -3.91
CA THR A 61 -19.47 23.37 -2.98
C THR A 61 -18.21 22.78 -3.56
N GLU A 62 -18.32 21.60 -4.21
CA GLU A 62 -17.19 20.97 -4.93
C GLU A 62 -16.56 21.96 -5.94
N VAL A 63 -17.38 22.52 -6.82
CA VAL A 63 -16.93 23.48 -7.84
C VAL A 63 -16.27 24.71 -7.20
N SER A 64 -16.84 25.23 -6.11
CA SER A 64 -16.27 26.37 -5.38
C SER A 64 -14.91 26.07 -4.78
N VAL A 65 -14.74 24.88 -4.18
CA VAL A 65 -13.45 24.43 -3.63
C VAL A 65 -12.40 24.31 -4.73
N LEU A 66 -12.73 23.64 -5.81
CA LEU A 66 -11.79 23.45 -6.94
C LEU A 66 -11.39 24.79 -7.57
N ARG A 67 -12.32 25.74 -7.63
CA ARG A 67 -12.02 27.11 -8.08
C ARG A 67 -11.07 27.81 -7.12
N LEU A 68 -11.33 27.79 -5.82
CA LEU A 68 -10.46 28.39 -4.80
C LEU A 68 -9.05 27.81 -4.81
N LEU A 69 -8.92 26.48 -5.01
CA LEU A 69 -7.61 25.84 -5.16
C LEU A 69 -6.89 26.34 -6.41
N LYS A 70 -7.60 26.42 -7.54
CA LYS A 70 -7.04 26.94 -8.79
C LYS A 70 -6.60 28.41 -8.67
N ASP A 71 -7.41 29.25 -8.04
CA ASP A 71 -7.11 30.68 -7.83
C ASP A 71 -5.88 30.89 -6.91
N ARG A 72 -5.49 29.88 -6.13
CA ARG A 72 -4.28 29.83 -5.30
C ARG A 72 -3.13 29.07 -5.95
N GLU A 73 -3.27 28.68 -7.21
CA GLU A 73 -2.28 27.91 -7.97
C GLU A 73 -1.95 26.54 -7.33
N ILE A 74 -2.91 25.97 -6.61
CA ILE A 74 -2.78 24.67 -5.96
C ILE A 74 -3.58 23.64 -6.77
N ALA A 75 -2.87 22.65 -7.32
CA ALA A 75 -3.47 21.57 -8.09
C ALA A 75 -3.38 20.25 -7.30
N PRO A 76 -4.50 19.68 -6.85
CA PRO A 76 -4.50 18.32 -6.31
C PRO A 76 -4.19 17.34 -7.44
N PHE A 77 -3.39 16.32 -7.11
CA PHE A 77 -3.15 15.19 -8.02
C PHE A 77 -4.44 14.37 -8.23
N GLU A 78 -5.21 14.21 -7.15
CA GLU A 78 -6.47 13.50 -7.16
C GLU A 78 -7.50 14.21 -6.29
N THR A 79 -8.74 14.22 -6.74
CA THR A 79 -9.89 14.71 -5.99
C THR A 79 -10.98 13.65 -5.99
N ILE A 80 -11.40 13.23 -4.80
CA ILE A 80 -12.50 12.28 -4.64
C ILE A 80 -13.58 12.94 -3.80
N VAL A 81 -14.81 12.94 -4.34
CA VAL A 81 -16.02 13.35 -3.63
C VAL A 81 -16.63 12.11 -3.02
N THR A 82 -16.79 12.06 -1.69
CA THR A 82 -17.51 10.95 -1.05
C THR A 82 -18.99 11.02 -1.42
N ALA A 83 -19.66 9.87 -1.43
CA ALA A 83 -21.10 9.84 -1.60
C ALA A 83 -21.78 10.69 -0.51
N PRO A 84 -22.73 11.58 -0.88
CA PRO A 84 -23.48 12.34 0.11
C PRO A 84 -24.25 11.40 1.05
N ASN A 85 -24.22 11.71 2.33
CA ASN A 85 -24.94 10.99 3.37
C ASN A 85 -25.98 11.91 4.03
N ILE A 86 -27.13 11.35 4.35
CA ILE A 86 -28.20 12.02 5.09
C ILE A 86 -28.25 11.37 6.47
N PRO A 87 -27.55 11.95 7.47
CA PRO A 87 -27.43 11.34 8.80
C PRO A 87 -28.76 11.31 9.56
N ASP A 88 -29.62 12.31 9.28
CA ASP A 88 -30.94 12.43 9.88
C ASP A 88 -31.89 13.14 8.89
N ALA A 89 -32.91 12.41 8.45
CA ALA A 89 -33.89 12.96 7.52
C ALA A 89 -34.69 14.15 8.09
N ASN A 90 -34.86 14.20 9.42
CA ASN A 90 -35.57 15.31 10.09
C ASN A 90 -34.70 16.56 10.22
N ALA A 91 -33.39 16.41 10.22
CA ALA A 91 -32.46 17.53 10.37
C ALA A 91 -32.24 18.32 9.06
N MET A 92 -32.78 17.89 7.94
CA MET A 92 -32.61 18.52 6.62
C MET A 92 -31.12 18.80 6.30
N VAL A 93 -30.27 17.83 6.64
CA VAL A 93 -28.82 17.92 6.56
C VAL A 93 -28.28 16.90 5.58
N VAL A 94 -27.37 17.35 4.71
CA VAL A 94 -26.55 16.51 3.86
C VAL A 94 -25.09 16.67 4.27
N THR A 95 -24.41 15.58 4.51
CA THR A 95 -22.96 15.57 4.78
C THR A 95 -22.20 14.91 3.64
N PHE A 96 -21.02 15.41 3.34
CA PHE A 96 -20.09 14.80 2.38
C PHE A 96 -18.66 15.25 2.71
N ALA A 97 -17.68 14.61 2.09
CA ALA A 97 -16.30 15.04 2.18
C ALA A 97 -15.64 15.12 0.81
N LEU A 98 -14.69 16.04 0.69
CA LEU A 98 -13.74 16.10 -0.42
C LEU A 98 -12.40 15.58 0.09
N ARG A 99 -11.90 14.52 -0.52
CA ARG A 99 -10.55 14.03 -0.32
C ARG A 99 -9.65 14.60 -1.41
N LEU A 100 -8.62 15.29 -1.01
CA LEU A 100 -7.67 15.97 -1.89
C LEU A 100 -6.28 15.41 -1.66
N GLN A 101 -5.64 14.90 -2.70
CA GLN A 101 -4.28 14.39 -2.63
C GLN A 101 -3.32 15.29 -3.42
N PHE A 102 -2.17 15.56 -2.81
CA PHE A 102 -1.12 16.41 -3.37
C PHE A 102 0.21 15.67 -3.41
N THR A 103 1.00 15.93 -4.45
CA THR A 103 2.40 15.52 -4.51
C THR A 103 3.25 16.56 -3.79
N ILE A 104 4.02 16.14 -2.80
CA ILE A 104 4.91 17.01 -2.01
C ILE A 104 6.39 16.79 -2.31
N GLY A 105 6.74 15.71 -3.04
CA GLY A 105 8.10 15.22 -3.16
C GLY A 105 8.47 14.35 -1.96
N ARG A 106 9.58 13.64 -2.03
CA ARG A 106 10.02 12.78 -0.93
C ARG A 106 10.51 13.61 0.23
N LEU A 107 9.90 13.44 1.39
CA LEU A 107 10.38 14.04 2.64
C LEU A 107 11.68 13.34 3.04
N ALA A 108 12.82 13.93 2.72
CA ALA A 108 14.13 13.47 3.18
C ALA A 108 14.54 14.19 4.47
N THR A 109 15.53 13.64 5.17
CA THR A 109 16.12 14.31 6.35
C THR A 109 16.89 15.56 5.92
N GLY A 110 16.34 16.73 6.24
CA GLY A 110 16.93 18.02 5.90
C GLY A 110 15.84 19.07 5.66
N VAL A 111 16.19 20.35 5.75
CA VAL A 111 15.24 21.44 5.49
C VAL A 111 15.13 21.60 3.98
N ASP A 112 14.33 20.76 3.38
CA ASP A 112 14.28 20.70 1.95
C ASP A 112 12.94 21.22 1.42
N GLU A 113 12.92 21.55 0.15
CA GLU A 113 11.78 22.01 -0.63
C GLU A 113 10.46 21.24 -0.31
N PRO A 114 10.45 19.89 -0.11
CA PRO A 114 9.23 19.15 0.23
C PRO A 114 8.60 19.55 1.56
N VAL A 115 9.39 19.89 2.58
CA VAL A 115 8.87 20.32 3.89
C VAL A 115 8.22 21.71 3.78
N LEU A 116 8.86 22.64 3.07
CA LEU A 116 8.30 23.96 2.80
C LEU A 116 7.01 23.84 1.98
N ARG A 117 7.00 23.00 0.98
CA ARG A 117 5.80 22.73 0.16
C ARG A 117 4.66 22.13 0.99
N LEU A 118 4.95 21.23 1.92
CA LEU A 118 3.95 20.69 2.83
C LEU A 118 3.37 21.77 3.72
N ALA A 119 4.22 22.66 4.28
CA ALA A 119 3.78 23.79 5.10
C ALA A 119 2.88 24.75 4.30
N GLU A 120 3.28 25.13 3.09
CA GLU A 120 2.49 25.95 2.17
C GLU A 120 1.12 25.32 1.87
N LEU A 121 1.10 24.01 1.61
CA LEU A 121 -0.15 23.26 1.39
C LEU A 121 -1.04 23.28 2.63
N CYS A 122 -0.47 23.08 3.82
CA CYS A 122 -1.23 23.14 5.08
C CYS A 122 -1.89 24.51 5.28
N ASP A 123 -1.13 25.59 5.06
CA ASP A 123 -1.65 26.95 5.22
C ASP A 123 -2.73 27.27 4.16
N ALA A 124 -2.52 26.86 2.94
CA ALA A 124 -3.49 27.01 1.86
C ALA A 124 -4.78 26.23 2.12
N MET A 125 -4.65 24.97 2.60
CA MET A 125 -5.80 24.13 2.95
C MET A 125 -6.60 24.67 4.13
N ARG A 126 -5.93 25.25 5.15
CA ARG A 126 -6.60 25.99 6.24
C ARG A 126 -7.40 27.18 5.69
N GLY A 127 -6.80 27.93 4.76
CA GLY A 127 -7.49 29.04 4.11
C GLY A 127 -8.74 28.59 3.33
N VAL A 128 -8.62 27.51 2.52
CA VAL A 128 -9.76 26.95 1.78
C VAL A 128 -10.84 26.45 2.73
N ALA A 129 -10.49 25.75 3.78
CA ALA A 129 -11.44 25.26 4.78
C ALA A 129 -12.20 26.41 5.47
N LYS A 130 -11.50 27.49 5.82
CA LYS A 130 -12.10 28.69 6.40
C LYS A 130 -13.09 29.35 5.43
N ASP A 131 -12.68 29.56 4.19
CA ASP A 131 -13.49 30.27 3.18
C ASP A 131 -14.72 29.45 2.75
N THR A 132 -14.66 28.14 2.87
CA THR A 132 -15.76 27.24 2.52
C THR A 132 -16.52 26.69 3.72
N SER A 133 -16.16 27.12 4.95
CA SER A 133 -16.76 26.63 6.19
C SER A 133 -16.69 25.12 6.35
N ALA A 134 -15.59 24.52 5.88
CA ALA A 134 -15.31 23.09 6.01
C ALA A 134 -14.58 22.77 7.31
N LEU A 135 -14.80 21.56 7.81
CA LEU A 135 -13.90 20.95 8.79
C LEU A 135 -12.72 20.31 8.04
N LEU A 136 -11.52 20.80 8.28
CA LEU A 136 -10.28 20.25 7.70
C LEU A 136 -9.70 19.16 8.60
N THR A 137 -9.30 18.05 7.98
CA THR A 137 -8.48 16.99 8.61
C THR A 137 -7.28 16.69 7.73
N GLY A 138 -6.17 16.32 8.32
CA GLY A 138 -4.90 16.07 7.65
C GLY A 138 -3.87 17.18 7.96
N PRO A 139 -2.65 17.11 7.40
CA PRO A 139 -2.23 16.18 6.34
C PRO A 139 -2.06 14.74 6.81
N VAL A 140 -2.51 13.80 6.02
CA VAL A 140 -2.12 12.39 6.13
C VAL A 140 -1.03 12.13 5.10
N LEU A 141 0.14 11.73 5.56
CA LEU A 141 1.29 11.49 4.68
C LEU A 141 1.24 10.07 4.11
N LYS A 142 1.46 9.93 2.79
CA LYS A 142 1.36 8.65 2.07
C LYS A 142 2.56 8.41 1.16
N VAL A 143 2.82 7.14 0.91
CA VAL A 143 3.79 6.66 -0.08
C VAL A 143 3.04 6.29 -1.35
N SER A 144 3.41 6.90 -2.48
CA SER A 144 2.69 6.72 -3.75
C SER A 144 2.91 5.37 -4.42
N GLN A 145 4.07 4.73 -4.22
CA GLN A 145 4.48 3.53 -4.94
C GLN A 145 4.58 2.30 -4.01
N LYS A 146 3.60 2.11 -3.11
CA LYS A 146 3.61 0.98 -2.16
C LYS A 146 3.94 -0.36 -2.83
N ASP A 147 3.26 -0.70 -3.92
CA ASP A 147 3.45 -1.98 -4.63
C ASP A 147 4.88 -2.19 -5.15
N SER A 148 5.58 -1.12 -5.51
CA SER A 148 6.98 -1.20 -5.95
C SER A 148 7.92 -1.50 -4.79
N PHE A 149 7.69 -0.89 -3.63
CA PHE A 149 8.47 -1.15 -2.42
C PHE A 149 8.19 -2.54 -1.87
N GLU A 150 6.93 -2.99 -1.88
CA GLU A 150 6.54 -4.35 -1.48
C GLU A 150 7.22 -5.41 -2.34
N ARG A 151 7.18 -5.26 -3.67
CA ARG A 151 7.91 -6.15 -4.57
C ARG A 151 9.41 -6.16 -4.30
N SER A 152 10.01 -4.99 -4.10
CA SER A 152 11.43 -4.89 -3.81
C SER A 152 11.79 -5.52 -2.46
N ALA A 153 10.91 -5.39 -1.44
CA ALA A 153 11.09 -6.02 -0.15
C ALA A 153 11.02 -7.56 -0.24
N ILE A 154 10.07 -8.09 -1.02
CA ILE A 154 9.94 -9.52 -1.27
C ILE A 154 11.20 -10.05 -1.96
N ILE A 155 11.68 -9.40 -3.02
CA ILE A 155 12.89 -9.82 -3.74
C ILE A 155 14.09 -9.86 -2.78
N ARG A 156 14.31 -8.80 -1.99
CA ARG A 156 15.39 -8.77 -1.00
C ARG A 156 15.23 -9.82 0.10
N ALA A 157 14.00 -10.09 0.51
CA ALA A 157 13.75 -11.15 1.49
C ALA A 157 14.15 -12.54 0.93
N MET A 158 13.85 -12.80 -0.35
CA MET A 158 14.29 -14.03 -1.04
C MET A 158 15.82 -14.11 -1.13
N GLU A 159 16.49 -13.01 -1.49
CA GLU A 159 17.96 -12.93 -1.52
C GLU A 159 18.56 -13.21 -0.12
N ASN A 160 17.93 -12.71 0.95
CA ASN A 160 18.36 -12.93 2.33
C ASN A 160 18.09 -14.36 2.84
N ALA A 161 17.18 -15.13 2.22
CA ALA A 161 16.95 -16.54 2.53
C ALA A 161 18.08 -17.43 2.03
N LEU A 162 18.73 -17.09 0.91
CA LEU A 162 19.74 -17.92 0.26
C LEU A 162 20.94 -18.27 1.15
N PRO A 163 21.61 -17.33 1.86
CA PRO A 163 22.73 -17.67 2.73
C PRO A 163 22.37 -18.63 3.85
N HIS A 164 21.15 -18.57 4.37
CA HIS A 164 20.66 -19.51 5.39
C HIS A 164 20.48 -20.92 4.82
N ALA A 165 19.92 -21.00 3.61
CA ALA A 165 19.78 -22.27 2.90
C ALA A 165 21.14 -22.88 2.53
N GLU A 166 22.10 -22.08 2.05
CA GLU A 166 23.46 -22.52 1.71
C GLU A 166 24.20 -23.08 2.93
N ALA A 167 24.14 -22.38 4.07
CA ALA A 167 24.76 -22.85 5.31
C ALA A 167 24.19 -24.20 5.77
N ALA A 168 22.86 -24.37 5.66
CA ALA A 168 22.22 -25.62 6.04
C ALA A 168 22.49 -26.74 5.03
N ALA A 169 22.51 -26.47 3.73
CA ALA A 169 22.88 -27.44 2.69
C ALA A 169 24.33 -27.92 2.89
N GLN A 170 25.24 -27.01 3.17
CA GLN A 170 26.63 -27.33 3.46
C GLN A 170 26.78 -28.25 4.70
N ALA A 171 26.01 -28.01 5.75
CA ALA A 171 26.00 -28.88 6.94
C ALA A 171 25.50 -30.30 6.63
N MET A 172 24.69 -30.46 5.57
CA MET A 172 24.19 -31.73 5.07
C MET A 172 25.10 -32.35 3.98
N SER A 173 26.25 -31.74 3.69
CA SER A 173 27.14 -32.13 2.57
C SER A 173 26.45 -32.12 1.20
N SER A 174 25.47 -31.24 1.04
CA SER A 174 24.69 -31.03 -0.21
C SER A 174 24.91 -29.61 -0.71
N ARG A 175 24.40 -29.33 -1.91
CA ARG A 175 24.39 -28.02 -2.54
C ARG A 175 22.96 -27.64 -2.92
N ILE A 176 22.72 -26.34 -3.04
CA ILE A 176 21.45 -25.83 -3.60
C ILE A 176 21.53 -25.95 -5.12
N ASP A 177 20.52 -26.60 -5.71
CA ASP A 177 20.34 -26.69 -7.15
C ASP A 177 19.43 -25.57 -7.66
N THR A 178 18.18 -25.54 -7.21
CA THR A 178 17.19 -24.57 -7.70
C THR A 178 16.18 -24.20 -6.61
N ILE A 179 15.41 -23.14 -6.85
CA ILE A 179 14.25 -22.78 -6.06
C ILE A 179 13.06 -23.62 -6.55
N LEU A 180 12.44 -24.34 -5.63
CA LEU A 180 11.24 -25.14 -5.89
C LEU A 180 9.96 -24.31 -5.69
N ASP A 181 9.91 -23.54 -4.59
CA ASP A 181 8.72 -22.77 -4.22
C ASP A 181 9.10 -21.52 -3.40
N VAL A 182 8.26 -20.48 -3.48
CA VAL A 182 8.38 -19.27 -2.70
C VAL A 182 7.05 -18.92 -2.11
N ARG A 183 6.97 -18.86 -0.79
CA ARG A 183 5.80 -18.44 -0.06
C ARG A 183 6.03 -17.09 0.60
N VAL A 184 5.25 -16.09 0.22
CA VAL A 184 5.21 -14.81 0.94
C VAL A 184 4.36 -15.02 2.19
N VAL A 185 5.01 -14.92 3.36
CA VAL A 185 4.35 -15.14 4.66
C VAL A 185 3.65 -13.87 5.12
N GLU A 186 4.33 -12.74 4.97
CA GLU A 186 3.83 -11.44 5.42
C GLU A 186 4.46 -10.31 4.60
N VAL A 187 3.65 -9.31 4.26
CA VAL A 187 4.12 -8.00 3.82
C VAL A 187 3.39 -6.97 4.67
N SER A 188 4.14 -6.18 5.42
CA SER A 188 3.58 -5.20 6.33
C SER A 188 4.36 -3.89 6.28
N TRP A 189 3.68 -2.79 6.65
CA TRP A 189 4.30 -1.49 6.81
C TRP A 189 4.38 -1.16 8.30
N ASN A 190 5.61 -0.94 8.81
CA ASN A 190 5.85 -0.69 10.25
C ASN A 190 5.24 0.61 10.77
N GLN A 191 4.89 1.49 9.87
CA GLN A 191 4.10 2.69 10.16
C GLN A 191 3.00 2.73 9.12
N ASP A 192 1.75 2.68 9.57
CA ASP A 192 0.69 3.12 8.69
C ASP A 192 0.90 4.62 8.51
N PRO A 193 1.21 5.09 7.29
CA PRO A 193 1.47 6.51 7.05
C PRO A 193 0.27 7.40 7.44
N GLU A 194 -0.87 6.80 7.81
CA GLU A 194 -2.05 7.52 8.26
C GLU A 194 -1.93 8.08 9.70
N TYR A 195 -0.97 7.62 10.51
CA TYR A 195 -0.85 8.02 11.92
C TYR A 195 0.43 8.79 12.27
N ALA A 196 1.29 9.04 11.29
CA ALA A 196 2.67 9.45 11.55
C ALA A 196 2.88 10.96 11.80
N ALA A 197 1.84 11.79 11.79
CA ALA A 197 2.02 13.25 11.90
C ALA A 197 2.54 13.73 13.26
N ASP A 198 2.40 12.92 14.32
CA ASP A 198 2.73 13.32 15.69
C ASP A 198 4.01 12.69 16.26
N GLN A 199 4.74 11.89 15.48
CA GLN A 199 5.97 11.21 15.95
C GLN A 199 7.21 11.69 15.20
N PRO A 200 8.30 12.10 15.90
CA PRO A 200 9.52 12.60 15.26
C PRO A 200 10.25 11.55 14.41
N ASP A 201 9.98 10.25 14.58
CA ASP A 201 10.49 9.16 13.74
C ASP A 201 9.59 8.83 12.52
N SER A 202 8.52 9.60 12.33
CA SER A 202 7.53 9.42 11.25
C SER A 202 8.07 9.71 9.84
N GLU A 203 9.30 10.15 9.74
CA GLU A 203 9.95 10.52 8.47
C GLU A 203 10.21 9.31 7.55
N ARG A 204 10.10 8.09 8.07
CA ARG A 204 10.38 6.88 7.29
C ARG A 204 9.31 5.83 7.46
N ALA A 205 8.53 5.63 6.41
CA ALA A 205 7.72 4.42 6.29
C ALA A 205 8.63 3.24 5.93
N ALA A 206 8.45 2.11 6.58
CA ALA A 206 9.25 0.91 6.30
C ALA A 206 8.35 -0.26 5.91
N CYS A 207 8.57 -0.79 4.72
CA CYS A 207 7.96 -2.02 4.26
C CYS A 207 8.81 -3.20 4.71
N VAL A 208 8.20 -4.15 5.42
CA VAL A 208 8.82 -5.40 5.86
C VAL A 208 8.19 -6.55 5.09
N ALA A 209 9.02 -7.36 4.43
CA ALA A 209 8.59 -8.61 3.82
C ALA A 209 9.23 -9.80 4.53
N LYS A 210 8.43 -10.86 4.75
CA LYS A 210 8.87 -12.16 5.25
C LYS A 210 8.48 -13.21 4.23
N VAL A 211 9.44 -14.04 3.85
CA VAL A 211 9.24 -15.14 2.89
C VAL A 211 9.77 -16.44 3.44
N GLU A 212 9.22 -17.55 2.97
CA GLU A 212 9.80 -18.89 3.08
C GLU A 212 10.15 -19.35 1.66
N VAL A 213 11.40 -19.75 1.46
CA VAL A 213 11.89 -20.23 0.17
C VAL A 213 12.27 -21.70 0.30
N VAL A 214 11.71 -22.53 -0.56
CA VAL A 214 12.01 -23.96 -0.63
C VAL A 214 13.01 -24.19 -1.76
N TYR A 215 14.14 -24.77 -1.42
CA TYR A 215 15.22 -25.11 -2.34
C TYR A 215 15.32 -26.61 -2.54
N VAL A 216 15.64 -27.04 -3.75
CA VAL A 216 16.03 -28.41 -4.09
C VAL A 216 17.51 -28.57 -3.80
N LEU A 217 17.89 -29.70 -3.21
CA LEU A 217 19.27 -30.06 -2.91
C LEU A 217 19.79 -31.09 -3.93
N GLU A 218 21.04 -30.89 -4.32
CA GLU A 218 21.85 -31.76 -5.15
C GLU A 218 22.88 -32.52 -4.32
#